data_8ed4a961322563321341830b06401fbe
#
_entry.id   8ed4a961322563321341830b06401fbe
#
_cell.length_a   1.000
_cell.length_b   1.000
_cell.length_c   1.000
_cell.angle_alpha   90.00
_cell.angle_beta   90.00
_cell.angle_gamma   90.00
#
_symmetry.space_group_name_H-M   'P 1'
#
loop_
_entity.id
_entity.type
_entity.pdbx_description
1 polymer ?
#
loop_
_entity_poly.entity_id
_entity_poly.type
_entity_poly.pdbx_seq_one_letter_code
_entity_poly.pdbx_strand_id
1 'polypeptide(L)'
;MSEKSDARAVPVNVMMRRPTLSGIPAMPILAAPLLVRRAHVEEAGALAALLGRAFEAERWDAAGTERELFCDETVRSTLVVAAEGRLVATASLQVRPDVPECGWVRWVATDLDRRREGLARALVIGLLATAGQAGCREARLRTQTDWLAAIALYLQLGFEPLVRGDPEREAWERVIRLLSGEAGGGRVGPPAG
;
A
#
# COMPACT_ATOMS: atom_id res chain seq x y z
N MET A 1 -42.11 -2.80 -8.47
CA MET A 1 -40.93 -1.95 -8.72
C MET A 1 -40.09 -2.03 -7.45
N SER A 2 -39.08 -2.90 -7.48
CA SER A 2 -38.18 -3.14 -6.33
C SER A 2 -36.91 -2.34 -6.58
N GLU A 3 -36.71 -1.23 -5.86
CA GLU A 3 -35.44 -0.54 -5.76
C GLU A 3 -34.46 -1.51 -5.11
N LYS A 4 -33.55 -2.06 -5.90
CA LYS A 4 -32.34 -2.68 -5.38
C LYS A 4 -31.51 -1.54 -4.82
N SER A 5 -31.64 -1.31 -3.53
CA SER A 5 -30.68 -0.54 -2.73
C SER A 5 -29.30 -1.13 -2.99
N ASP A 6 -28.47 -0.36 -3.68
CA ASP A 6 -27.05 -0.68 -3.88
C ASP A 6 -26.34 -0.40 -2.54
N ALA A 7 -26.57 -1.30 -1.60
CA ALA A 7 -25.92 -1.25 -0.29
C ALA A 7 -24.41 -1.36 -0.55
N ARG A 8 -23.68 -0.25 -0.46
CA ARG A 8 -22.23 -0.21 -0.51
C ARG A 8 -21.71 -1.27 0.44
N ALA A 9 -21.16 -2.34 -0.13
CA ALA A 9 -20.65 -3.44 0.66
C ALA A 9 -19.58 -2.92 1.62
N VAL A 10 -19.66 -3.34 2.88
CA VAL A 10 -18.69 -2.97 3.90
C VAL A 10 -17.29 -3.38 3.44
N PRO A 11 -16.29 -2.49 3.49
CA PRO A 11 -14.93 -2.83 3.13
C PRO A 11 -14.40 -3.99 3.98
N VAL A 12 -13.76 -4.95 3.33
CA VAL A 12 -13.19 -6.13 3.98
C VAL A 12 -11.68 -6.09 3.83
N ASN A 13 -10.96 -6.40 4.91
CA ASN A 13 -9.52 -6.59 4.84
C ASN A 13 -9.19 -7.87 4.09
N VAL A 14 -8.34 -7.76 3.09
CA VAL A 14 -7.85 -8.89 2.29
C VAL A 14 -6.33 -8.91 2.28
N MET A 15 -5.78 -10.10 2.07
CA MET A 15 -4.34 -10.31 2.01
C MET A 15 -3.90 -10.53 0.58
N MET A 16 -2.71 -10.03 0.25
CA MET A 16 -2.01 -10.32 -0.99
C MET A 16 -0.61 -10.86 -0.71
N ARG A 17 -0.11 -11.71 -1.59
CA ARG A 17 1.22 -12.31 -1.53
C ARG A 17 1.92 -12.13 -2.87
N ARG A 18 3.18 -11.74 -2.84
CA ARG A 18 4.11 -11.88 -3.96
C ARG A 18 5.00 -13.09 -3.69
N PRO A 19 4.83 -14.20 -4.42
CA PRO A 19 5.44 -15.49 -4.08
C PRO A 19 6.96 -15.54 -4.31
N THR A 20 7.49 -14.60 -5.07
CA THR A 20 8.94 -14.50 -5.33
C THR A 20 9.38 -13.04 -5.41
N LEU A 21 10.57 -12.75 -4.93
CA LEU A 21 11.21 -11.44 -5.09
C LEU A 21 12.16 -11.38 -6.31
N SER A 22 12.15 -12.40 -7.17
CA SER A 22 12.79 -12.32 -8.49
C SER A 22 11.94 -11.48 -9.45
N GLY A 23 12.58 -10.87 -10.46
CA GLY A 23 11.88 -10.08 -11.48
C GLY A 23 11.16 -8.84 -10.93
N ILE A 24 11.69 -8.23 -9.87
CA ILE A 24 11.21 -6.92 -9.40
C ILE A 24 11.50 -5.90 -10.51
N PRO A 25 10.50 -5.10 -10.94
CA PRO A 25 10.74 -4.05 -11.92
C PRO A 25 11.80 -3.05 -11.45
N ALA A 26 12.48 -2.39 -12.39
CA ALA A 26 13.33 -1.25 -12.02
C ALA A 26 12.51 -0.15 -11.35
N MET A 27 13.13 0.51 -10.36
CA MET A 27 12.51 1.65 -9.70
C MET A 27 12.28 2.76 -10.74
N PRO A 28 11.07 3.32 -10.84
CA PRO A 28 10.82 4.41 -11.75
C PRO A 28 11.62 5.66 -11.35
N ILE A 29 12.11 6.38 -12.34
CA ILE A 29 12.72 7.69 -12.12
C ILE A 29 11.58 8.68 -11.89
N LEU A 30 11.52 9.25 -10.70
CA LEU A 30 10.58 10.31 -10.38
C LEU A 30 11.13 11.64 -10.86
N ALA A 31 10.25 12.49 -11.41
CA ALA A 31 10.66 13.82 -11.84
C ALA A 31 11.03 14.71 -10.64
N ALA A 32 12.04 15.55 -10.81
CA ALA A 32 12.36 16.54 -9.78
C ALA A 32 11.14 17.45 -9.50
N PRO A 33 10.91 17.86 -8.25
CA PRO A 33 11.80 17.77 -7.06
C PRO A 33 11.55 16.51 -6.19
N LEU A 34 11.00 15.42 -6.72
CA LEU A 34 10.67 14.21 -5.97
C LEU A 34 11.92 13.37 -5.66
N LEU A 35 12.12 13.06 -4.39
CA LEU A 35 13.25 12.27 -3.92
C LEU A 35 12.77 11.09 -3.06
N VAL A 36 13.10 9.85 -3.49
CA VAL A 36 12.90 8.64 -2.69
C VAL A 36 14.10 8.46 -1.77
N ARG A 37 13.85 8.30 -0.47
CA ARG A 37 14.88 8.05 0.53
C ARG A 37 14.33 7.32 1.76
N ARG A 38 15.18 6.91 2.67
CA ARG A 38 14.76 6.47 4.00
C ARG A 38 14.19 7.64 4.80
N ALA A 39 13.19 7.36 5.61
CA ALA A 39 12.70 8.30 6.61
C ALA A 39 13.70 8.47 7.75
N HIS A 40 13.71 9.65 8.35
CA HIS A 40 14.45 9.96 9.56
C HIS A 40 13.51 10.00 10.77
N VAL A 41 14.00 9.66 11.96
CA VAL A 41 13.17 9.61 13.17
C VAL A 41 12.57 10.99 13.51
N GLU A 42 13.27 12.06 13.22
CA GLU A 42 12.83 13.45 13.41
C GLU A 42 11.60 13.79 12.55
N GLU A 43 11.31 12.98 11.53
CA GLU A 43 10.16 13.14 10.64
C GLU A 43 8.89 12.43 11.15
N ALA A 44 8.94 11.82 12.34
CA ALA A 44 7.80 11.07 12.91
C ALA A 44 6.50 11.89 12.95
N GLY A 45 6.58 13.19 13.26
CA GLY A 45 5.41 14.09 13.22
C GLY A 45 4.86 14.31 11.81
N ALA A 46 5.72 14.49 10.82
CA ALA A 46 5.31 14.65 9.42
C ALA A 46 4.72 13.33 8.86
N LEU A 47 5.30 12.19 9.23
CA LEU A 47 4.76 10.86 8.90
C LEU A 47 3.41 10.62 9.55
N ALA A 48 3.23 10.98 10.84
CA ALA A 48 1.96 10.88 11.53
C ALA A 48 0.87 11.68 10.81
N ALA A 49 1.16 12.90 10.38
CA ALA A 49 0.22 13.72 9.63
C ALA A 49 -0.14 13.11 8.26
N LEU A 50 0.83 12.53 7.53
CA LEU A 50 0.60 11.87 6.26
C LEU A 50 -0.24 10.59 6.43
N LEU A 51 0.11 9.75 7.40
CA LEU A 51 -0.59 8.50 7.71
C LEU A 51 -2.01 8.76 8.23
N GLY A 52 -2.20 9.76 9.08
CA GLY A 52 -3.52 10.14 9.58
C GLY A 52 -4.50 10.59 8.49
N ARG A 53 -4.00 11.24 7.43
CA ARG A 53 -4.82 11.58 6.25
C ARG A 53 -5.14 10.37 5.37
N ALA A 54 -4.29 9.36 5.35
CA ALA A 54 -4.47 8.16 4.53
C ALA A 54 -5.28 7.07 5.23
N PHE A 55 -5.20 6.99 6.56
CA PHE A 55 -5.80 5.94 7.41
C PHE A 55 -6.64 6.59 8.52
N GLU A 56 -7.76 7.17 8.16
CA GLU A 56 -8.64 7.94 9.06
C GLU A 56 -9.16 7.12 10.26
N ALA A 57 -9.27 5.80 10.10
CA ALA A 57 -9.71 4.90 11.17
C ALA A 57 -8.65 4.70 12.28
N GLU A 58 -7.41 5.11 12.04
CA GLU A 58 -6.29 4.92 12.95
C GLU A 58 -5.80 6.25 13.51
N ARG A 59 -5.44 6.26 14.79
CA ARG A 59 -4.87 7.47 15.40
C ARG A 59 -3.37 7.47 15.25
N TRP A 60 -2.86 8.45 14.52
CA TRP A 60 -1.45 8.69 14.32
C TRP A 60 -1.01 9.96 15.03
N ASP A 61 -0.08 9.84 15.96
CA ASP A 61 0.66 10.95 16.55
C ASP A 61 2.17 10.70 16.39
N ALA A 62 2.98 11.72 16.67
CA ALA A 62 4.43 11.62 16.48
C ALA A 62 5.05 10.49 17.31
N ALA A 63 4.67 10.36 18.58
CA ALA A 63 5.22 9.35 19.49
C ALA A 63 4.79 7.93 19.08
N GLY A 64 3.53 7.73 18.66
CA GLY A 64 3.04 6.47 18.12
C GLY A 64 3.75 6.06 16.83
N THR A 65 3.94 7.04 15.94
CA THR A 65 4.67 6.84 14.68
C THR A 65 6.13 6.48 14.91
N GLU A 66 6.79 7.16 15.86
CA GLU A 66 8.16 6.83 16.24
C GLU A 66 8.26 5.39 16.75
N ARG A 67 7.37 4.98 17.67
CA ARG A 67 7.34 3.60 18.18
C ARG A 67 7.11 2.57 17.07
N GLU A 68 6.12 2.81 16.21
CA GLU A 68 5.70 1.86 15.16
C GLU A 68 6.71 1.75 14.02
N LEU A 69 7.39 2.84 13.63
CA LEU A 69 8.21 2.86 12.42
C LEU A 69 9.72 2.92 12.68
N PHE A 70 10.15 3.30 13.88
CA PHE A 70 11.58 3.48 14.18
C PHE A 70 12.06 2.69 15.39
N CYS A 71 11.20 2.45 16.40
CA CYS A 71 11.57 1.68 17.58
C CYS A 71 11.19 0.19 17.47
N ASP A 72 10.31 -0.20 16.55
CA ASP A 72 10.00 -1.60 16.30
C ASP A 72 11.14 -2.26 15.51
N GLU A 73 11.90 -3.12 16.17
CA GLU A 73 13.05 -3.84 15.59
C GLU A 73 12.71 -4.72 14.40
N THR A 74 11.44 -5.04 14.20
CA THR A 74 10.96 -5.80 13.03
C THR A 74 10.83 -4.93 11.79
N VAL A 75 10.75 -3.60 11.93
CA VAL A 75 10.72 -2.65 10.81
C VAL A 75 12.14 -2.45 10.25
N ARG A 76 12.37 -3.01 9.08
CA ARG A 76 13.69 -2.98 8.40
C ARG A 76 13.93 -1.68 7.63
N SER A 77 12.88 -1.05 7.16
CA SER A 77 12.98 0.19 6.39
C SER A 77 11.64 0.90 6.32
N THR A 78 11.65 2.19 6.56
CA THR A 78 10.57 3.10 6.18
C THR A 78 11.10 4.02 5.09
N LEU A 79 10.49 3.94 3.89
CA LEU A 79 10.80 4.80 2.76
C LEU A 79 9.80 5.93 2.65
N VAL A 80 10.28 7.07 2.21
CA VAL A 80 9.46 8.26 1.94
C VAL A 80 9.77 8.81 0.55
N VAL A 81 8.79 9.50 -0.03
CA VAL A 81 9.02 10.46 -1.10
C VAL A 81 8.92 11.85 -0.50
N ALA A 82 9.98 12.62 -0.64
CA ALA A 82 10.03 14.02 -0.24
C ALA A 82 9.93 14.92 -1.48
N ALA A 83 9.22 16.04 -1.35
CA ALA A 83 9.12 17.09 -2.35
C ALA A 83 9.11 18.44 -1.63
N GLU A 84 10.03 19.33 -1.98
CA GLU A 84 10.11 20.70 -1.44
C GLU A 84 10.05 20.76 0.10
N GLY A 85 10.77 19.84 0.75
CA GLY A 85 10.82 19.77 2.22
C GLY A 85 9.60 19.11 2.89
N ARG A 86 8.62 18.60 2.13
CA ARG A 86 7.43 17.90 2.65
C ARG A 86 7.48 16.42 2.30
N LEU A 87 6.93 15.58 3.18
CA LEU A 87 6.68 14.17 2.88
C LEU A 87 5.36 14.02 2.14
N VAL A 88 5.41 13.43 0.95
CA VAL A 88 4.24 13.27 0.05
C VAL A 88 3.84 11.81 -0.15
N ALA A 89 4.71 10.85 0.21
CA ALA A 89 4.35 9.43 0.25
C ALA A 89 5.25 8.69 1.24
N THR A 90 4.77 7.57 1.76
CA THR A 90 5.52 6.66 2.63
C THR A 90 5.11 5.22 2.42
N ALA A 91 6.00 4.30 2.75
CA ALA A 91 5.75 2.87 2.87
C ALA A 91 6.81 2.24 3.78
N SER A 92 6.46 1.17 4.51
CA SER A 92 7.36 0.50 5.45
C SER A 92 7.48 -0.99 5.13
N LEU A 93 8.66 -1.55 5.39
CA LEU A 93 8.96 -2.97 5.33
C LEU A 93 9.16 -3.51 6.74
N GLN A 94 8.38 -4.50 7.10
CA GLN A 94 8.55 -5.27 8.33
C GLN A 94 9.01 -6.69 7.98
N VAL A 95 9.98 -7.22 8.73
CA VAL A 95 10.43 -8.62 8.64
C VAL A 95 10.40 -9.20 10.04
N ARG A 96 9.49 -10.12 10.26
CA ARG A 96 9.28 -10.72 11.58
C ARG A 96 10.26 -11.87 11.82
N PRO A 97 10.82 -12.02 13.05
CA PRO A 97 11.75 -13.09 13.38
C PRO A 97 11.17 -14.50 13.25
N ASP A 98 9.86 -14.65 13.44
CA ASP A 98 9.15 -15.93 13.33
C ASP A 98 8.89 -16.36 11.86
N VAL A 99 9.00 -15.42 10.90
CA VAL A 99 8.85 -15.69 9.45
C VAL A 99 9.87 -14.84 8.68
N PRO A 100 11.18 -15.09 8.86
CA PRO A 100 12.24 -14.22 8.32
C PRO A 100 12.31 -14.21 6.78
N GLU A 101 11.77 -15.23 6.13
CA GLU A 101 11.70 -15.32 4.65
C GLU A 101 10.58 -14.46 4.04
N CYS A 102 9.72 -13.81 4.86
CA CYS A 102 8.58 -13.02 4.39
C CYS A 102 8.74 -11.55 4.76
N GLY A 103 8.81 -10.69 3.75
CA GLY A 103 8.73 -9.24 3.91
C GLY A 103 7.27 -8.76 3.94
N TRP A 104 6.89 -7.96 4.95
CA TRP A 104 5.57 -7.36 5.04
C TRP A 104 5.61 -5.90 4.62
N VAL A 105 4.95 -5.59 3.52
CA VAL A 105 4.76 -4.19 3.07
C VAL A 105 3.60 -3.59 3.86
N ARG A 106 3.86 -2.50 4.57
CA ARG A 106 2.91 -1.83 5.45
C ARG A 106 2.89 -0.33 5.22
N TRP A 107 1.82 0.31 5.65
CA TRP A 107 1.69 1.77 5.74
C TRP A 107 1.98 2.49 4.41
N VAL A 108 1.51 1.92 3.29
CA VAL A 108 1.64 2.55 1.97
C VAL A 108 0.65 3.69 1.88
N ALA A 109 1.14 4.89 1.95
CA ALA A 109 0.34 6.11 1.90
C ALA A 109 0.89 7.10 0.87
N THR A 110 0.00 7.83 0.21
CA THR A 110 0.35 8.92 -0.71
C THR A 110 -0.58 10.09 -0.42
N ASP A 111 -0.04 11.29 -0.35
CA ASP A 111 -0.81 12.53 -0.20
C ASP A 111 -1.88 12.59 -1.30
N LEU A 112 -3.10 13.01 -0.93
CA LEU A 112 -4.25 13.00 -1.83
C LEU A 112 -3.99 13.77 -3.12
N ASP A 113 -3.31 14.92 -3.00
CA ASP A 113 -3.00 15.83 -4.11
C ASP A 113 -1.86 15.31 -5.01
N ARG A 114 -1.15 14.26 -4.57
CA ARG A 114 -0.01 13.68 -5.29
C ARG A 114 -0.26 12.24 -5.75
N ARG A 115 -1.53 11.85 -5.80
CA ARG A 115 -1.93 10.54 -6.32
C ARG A 115 -1.70 10.45 -7.82
N ARG A 116 -1.51 9.21 -8.33
CA ARG A 116 -1.27 8.89 -9.74
C ARG A 116 0.07 9.33 -10.31
N GLU A 117 0.97 9.88 -9.49
CA GLU A 117 2.34 10.23 -9.88
C GLU A 117 3.34 9.05 -9.77
N GLY A 118 2.86 7.83 -9.49
CA GLY A 118 3.72 6.64 -9.38
C GLY A 118 4.48 6.52 -8.05
N LEU A 119 4.21 7.40 -7.06
CA LEU A 119 4.96 7.45 -5.80
C LEU A 119 4.88 6.14 -5.01
N ALA A 120 3.66 5.61 -4.82
CA ALA A 120 3.47 4.32 -4.14
C ALA A 120 4.17 3.19 -4.88
N ARG A 121 4.16 3.19 -6.24
CA ARG A 121 4.87 2.21 -7.05
C ARG A 121 6.37 2.23 -6.78
N ALA A 122 6.98 3.42 -6.77
CA ALA A 122 8.40 3.58 -6.49
C ALA A 122 8.76 3.05 -5.10
N LEU A 123 7.97 3.42 -4.08
CA LEU A 123 8.18 2.97 -2.70
C LEU A 123 8.07 1.45 -2.56
N VAL A 124 7.00 0.84 -3.09
CA VAL A 124 6.80 -0.61 -3.00
C VAL A 124 7.93 -1.36 -3.72
N ILE A 125 8.36 -0.92 -4.91
CA ILE A 125 9.51 -1.51 -5.60
C ILE A 125 10.78 -1.42 -4.75
N GLY A 126 11.05 -0.26 -4.15
CA GLY A 126 12.20 -0.06 -3.24
C GLY A 126 12.15 -0.99 -2.03
N LEU A 127 10.97 -1.19 -1.43
CA LEU A 127 10.80 -2.11 -0.31
C LEU A 127 10.96 -3.58 -0.72
N LEU A 128 10.45 -3.98 -1.90
CA LEU A 128 10.66 -5.33 -2.41
C LEU A 128 12.15 -5.63 -2.64
N ALA A 129 12.90 -4.67 -3.19
CA ALA A 129 14.35 -4.79 -3.34
C ALA A 129 15.05 -4.92 -1.97
N THR A 130 14.65 -4.09 -0.99
CA THR A 130 15.16 -4.16 0.39
C THR A 130 14.83 -5.50 1.04
N ALA A 131 13.62 -6.05 0.83
CA ALA A 131 13.24 -7.36 1.34
C ALA A 131 14.12 -8.49 0.77
N GLY A 132 14.40 -8.44 -0.54
CA GLY A 132 15.32 -9.39 -1.18
C GLY A 132 16.74 -9.30 -0.61
N GLN A 133 17.26 -8.10 -0.38
CA GLN A 133 18.56 -7.87 0.26
C GLN A 133 18.60 -8.37 1.71
N ALA A 134 17.45 -8.33 2.41
CA ALA A 134 17.30 -8.87 3.76
C ALA A 134 17.12 -10.40 3.81
N GLY A 135 17.17 -11.10 2.67
CA GLY A 135 17.04 -12.55 2.57
C GLY A 135 15.60 -13.06 2.48
N CYS A 136 14.61 -12.17 2.37
CA CYS A 136 13.24 -12.60 2.14
C CYS A 136 13.08 -13.24 0.77
N ARG A 137 12.21 -14.25 0.69
CA ARG A 137 11.87 -14.95 -0.56
C ARG A 137 10.56 -14.49 -1.15
N GLU A 138 9.67 -14.02 -0.30
CA GLU A 138 8.34 -13.54 -0.65
C GLU A 138 8.01 -12.22 0.04
N ALA A 139 6.97 -11.55 -0.43
CA ALA A 139 6.40 -10.40 0.26
C ALA A 139 4.88 -10.56 0.43
N ARG A 140 4.36 -10.00 1.51
CA ARG A 140 2.92 -9.95 1.80
C ARG A 140 2.49 -8.54 2.15
N LEU A 141 1.22 -8.28 1.98
CA LEU A 141 0.57 -7.05 2.43
C LEU A 141 -0.89 -7.32 2.78
N ARG A 142 -1.47 -6.41 3.54
CA ARG A 142 -2.91 -6.33 3.81
C ARG A 142 -3.46 -5.07 3.19
N THR A 143 -4.62 -5.16 2.55
CA THR A 143 -5.32 -4.04 1.92
C THR A 143 -6.83 -4.17 2.17
N GLN A 144 -7.62 -3.22 1.69
CA GLN A 144 -9.08 -3.25 1.79
C GLN A 144 -9.69 -3.36 0.40
N THR A 145 -10.85 -4.01 0.32
CA THR A 145 -11.52 -4.30 -0.96
C THR A 145 -12.01 -3.07 -1.72
N ASP A 146 -12.14 -1.93 -1.06
CA ASP A 146 -12.50 -0.64 -1.66
C ASP A 146 -11.30 0.18 -2.15
N TRP A 147 -10.07 -0.22 -1.78
CA TRP A 147 -8.84 0.44 -2.26
C TRP A 147 -8.40 -0.12 -3.62
N LEU A 148 -9.30 -0.05 -4.61
CA LEU A 148 -9.12 -0.66 -5.93
C LEU A 148 -7.83 -0.20 -6.64
N ALA A 149 -7.48 1.09 -6.52
CA ALA A 149 -6.26 1.62 -7.13
C ALA A 149 -4.99 1.01 -6.49
N ALA A 150 -4.98 0.77 -5.18
CA ALA A 150 -3.88 0.11 -4.50
C ALA A 150 -3.80 -1.37 -4.89
N ILE A 151 -4.94 -2.07 -4.94
CA ILE A 151 -4.99 -3.47 -5.38
C ILE A 151 -4.49 -3.60 -6.82
N ALA A 152 -4.93 -2.74 -7.74
CA ALA A 152 -4.45 -2.73 -9.13
C ALA A 152 -2.93 -2.53 -9.20
N LEU A 153 -2.37 -1.63 -8.40
CA LEU A 153 -0.92 -1.43 -8.28
C LEU A 153 -0.22 -2.71 -7.81
N TYR A 154 -0.73 -3.36 -6.76
CA TYR A 154 -0.10 -4.57 -6.22
C TYR A 154 -0.17 -5.74 -7.21
N LEU A 155 -1.28 -5.92 -7.91
CA LEU A 155 -1.40 -6.92 -8.98
C LEU A 155 -0.34 -6.68 -10.09
N GLN A 156 -0.16 -5.43 -10.54
CA GLN A 156 0.87 -5.06 -11.51
C GLN A 156 2.30 -5.29 -11.00
N LEU A 157 2.50 -5.27 -9.69
CA LEU A 157 3.78 -5.58 -9.07
C LEU A 157 3.95 -7.09 -8.75
N GLY A 158 3.06 -7.94 -9.26
CA GLY A 158 3.13 -9.40 -9.12
C GLY A 158 2.67 -9.92 -7.77
N PHE A 159 1.92 -9.13 -7.01
CA PHE A 159 1.17 -9.67 -5.89
C PHE A 159 -0.08 -10.38 -6.40
N GLU A 160 -0.47 -11.43 -5.75
CA GLU A 160 -1.67 -12.22 -6.02
C GLU A 160 -2.57 -12.28 -4.77
N PRO A 161 -3.89 -12.46 -4.91
CA PRO A 161 -4.79 -12.71 -3.80
C PRO A 161 -4.35 -13.89 -2.95
N LEU A 162 -4.34 -13.74 -1.63
CA LEU A 162 -4.15 -14.83 -0.68
C LEU A 162 -5.52 -15.19 -0.09
N VAL A 163 -6.13 -16.26 -0.62
CA VAL A 163 -7.47 -16.71 -0.24
C VAL A 163 -7.37 -17.88 0.74
N ARG A 164 -7.93 -17.73 1.94
CA ARG A 164 -7.90 -18.75 3.00
C ARG A 164 -9.25 -19.44 3.22
N GLY A 165 -10.35 -18.87 2.70
CA GLY A 165 -11.69 -19.40 2.85
C GLY A 165 -12.72 -18.70 1.98
N ASP A 166 -13.98 -19.15 2.06
CA ASP A 166 -15.04 -18.68 1.18
C ASP A 166 -15.37 -17.19 1.33
N PRO A 167 -15.37 -16.56 2.54
CA PRO A 167 -15.63 -15.14 2.66
C PRO A 167 -14.58 -14.27 1.93
N GLU A 168 -13.30 -14.69 1.97
CA GLU A 168 -12.22 -14.00 1.24
C GLU A 168 -12.37 -14.22 -0.28
N ARG A 169 -12.77 -15.41 -0.70
CA ARG A 169 -13.03 -15.73 -2.11
C ARG A 169 -14.09 -14.83 -2.70
N GLU A 170 -15.23 -14.71 -2.04
CA GLU A 170 -16.33 -13.84 -2.47
C GLU A 170 -15.92 -12.36 -2.53
N ALA A 171 -15.12 -11.92 -1.53
CA ALA A 171 -14.58 -10.57 -1.51
C ALA A 171 -13.66 -10.31 -2.71
N TRP A 172 -12.77 -11.25 -3.05
CA TRP A 172 -11.87 -11.15 -4.18
C TRP A 172 -12.59 -11.22 -5.53
N GLU A 173 -13.59 -12.09 -5.69
CA GLU A 173 -14.42 -12.15 -6.90
C GLU A 173 -15.09 -10.79 -7.18
N ARG A 174 -15.59 -10.14 -6.13
CA ARG A 174 -16.16 -8.79 -6.25
C ARG A 174 -15.10 -7.77 -6.70
N VAL A 175 -13.93 -7.77 -6.08
CA VAL A 175 -12.82 -6.88 -6.44
C VAL A 175 -12.41 -7.08 -7.90
N ILE A 176 -12.27 -8.32 -8.35
CA ILE A 176 -11.88 -8.64 -9.73
C ILE A 176 -12.93 -8.12 -10.71
N ARG A 177 -14.23 -8.34 -10.45
CA ARG A 177 -15.31 -7.78 -11.28
C ARG A 177 -15.25 -6.25 -11.37
N LEU A 178 -14.99 -5.56 -10.26
CA LEU A 178 -14.86 -4.10 -10.24
C LEU A 178 -13.66 -3.61 -11.05
N LEU A 179 -12.53 -4.30 -10.95
CA LEU A 179 -11.31 -3.96 -11.71
C LEU A 179 -11.45 -4.26 -13.22
N SER A 180 -12.21 -5.29 -13.59
CA SER A 180 -12.49 -5.65 -14.99
C SER A 180 -13.52 -4.74 -15.66
N GLY A 181 -14.16 -3.83 -14.92
CA GLY A 181 -15.25 -3.01 -15.45
C GLY A 181 -16.57 -3.77 -15.71
N GLU A 182 -16.68 -5.01 -15.23
CA GLU A 182 -17.86 -5.88 -15.38
C GLU A 182 -18.99 -5.55 -14.37
N ALA A 183 -18.78 -4.57 -13.51
CA ALA A 183 -19.84 -4.04 -12.66
C ALA A 183 -20.83 -3.25 -13.52
N GLY A 184 -21.97 -3.85 -13.76
CA GLY A 184 -23.13 -3.45 -14.57
C GLY A 184 -23.21 -1.99 -14.98
N GLY A 185 -23.47 -1.77 -16.26
CA GLY A 185 -23.68 -0.55 -17.00
C GLY A 185 -24.12 0.73 -16.29
N GLY A 186 -23.23 1.31 -15.52
CA GLY A 186 -23.33 2.66 -14.97
C GLY A 186 -22.08 3.41 -15.40
N ARG A 187 -22.21 4.32 -16.36
CA ARG A 187 -21.16 5.28 -16.72
C ARG A 187 -20.75 6.00 -15.43
N VAL A 188 -19.59 5.63 -14.89
CA VAL A 188 -18.87 6.52 -13.97
C VAL A 188 -18.17 7.52 -14.89
N GLY A 189 -18.74 8.71 -14.99
CA GLY A 189 -18.10 9.84 -15.63
C GLY A 189 -16.73 10.09 -14.97
N PRO A 190 -15.76 10.66 -15.72
CA PRO A 190 -14.45 10.96 -15.15
C PRO A 190 -14.65 11.94 -13.99
N PRO A 191 -13.92 11.80 -12.88
CA PRO A 191 -13.88 12.85 -11.87
C PRO A 191 -13.33 14.10 -12.55
N ALA A 192 -14.10 15.17 -12.47
CA ALA A 192 -13.73 16.46 -13.01
C ALA A 192 -12.38 16.95 -12.45
N GLY A 193 -11.55 17.46 -13.36
CA GLY A 193 -10.46 18.41 -13.23
C GLY A 193 -9.33 18.13 -12.27
#